data_28c1d41414c557a3d77f4b8cac86d93a
#
_entry.id   28c1d41414c557a3d77f4b8cac86d93a
#
_cell.length_a   1.000
_cell.length_b   1.000
_cell.length_c   1.000
_cell.angle_alpha   90.00
_cell.angle_beta   90.00
_cell.angle_gamma   90.00
#
_symmetry.space_group_name_H-M   'P 1'
#
loop_
_entity.id
_entity.type
_entity.pdbx_description
1 polymer ?
#
loop_
_entity_poly.entity_id
_entity_poly.type
_entity_poly.pdbx_seq_one_letter_code
_entity_poly.pdbx_strand_id
1 'polypeptide(L)'
;MTRAARIAPVLFFAVSAFAAGPATPAEVQKYQEAVYPEALLKGQQQGNVLLIGRIDREGNVQNLRMISASFQGFVEPALAAVRAWRFKPATRDGKPIDIAANVGVRFRLKSEKRGVIPQPILGDLPVFPADASGNKSAPEGFPVRLGVDPKVRAEAVLDVEPQPKARTIRVRVEATSPAGKPYILFESPISVAAKATEARIPMVASVGADWPEGVWILRYLADGKDAGGGQFWLARDPSRFDFAAALRK
;
A
#
# COMPACT_ATOMS: atom_id res chain seq x y z
N MET A 1 44.60 58.97 8.53
CA MET A 1 44.87 57.51 8.42
C MET A 1 43.57 56.75 8.56
N THR A 2 42.92 56.48 7.42
CA THR A 2 41.56 55.90 7.37
C THR A 2 41.69 54.39 7.15
N ARG A 3 41.27 53.61 8.13
CA ARG A 3 41.23 52.14 8.02
C ARG A 3 40.01 51.71 7.23
N ALA A 4 40.22 51.15 6.05
CA ALA A 4 39.19 50.53 5.21
C ALA A 4 38.83 49.18 5.83
N ALA A 5 37.55 49.00 6.16
CA ALA A 5 36.99 47.69 6.55
C ALA A 5 36.77 46.81 5.31
N ARG A 6 37.43 45.66 5.32
CA ARG A 6 37.20 44.62 4.29
C ARG A 6 35.93 43.81 4.68
N ILE A 7 34.87 43.96 3.87
CA ILE A 7 33.67 43.13 3.94
C ILE A 7 33.96 41.88 3.13
N ALA A 8 34.02 40.72 3.78
CA ALA A 8 34.09 39.43 3.11
C ALA A 8 32.70 39.05 2.56
N PRO A 9 32.58 38.55 1.32
CA PRO A 9 31.30 38.10 0.80
C PRO A 9 30.87 36.81 1.54
N VAL A 10 29.71 36.87 2.20
CA VAL A 10 29.03 35.69 2.71
C VAL A 10 28.42 34.98 1.49
N LEU A 11 29.04 33.87 1.08
CA LEU A 11 28.42 32.95 0.11
C LEU A 11 27.19 32.30 0.75
N PHE A 12 26.02 32.76 0.36
CA PHE A 12 24.78 32.04 0.57
C PHE A 12 24.79 30.80 -0.34
N PHE A 13 25.12 29.66 0.20
CA PHE A 13 24.76 28.39 -0.47
C PHE A 13 23.22 28.28 -0.38
N ALA A 14 22.55 28.61 -1.48
CA ALA A 14 21.18 28.21 -1.68
C ALA A 14 21.14 26.67 -1.73
N VAL A 15 20.74 26.06 -0.63
CA VAL A 15 20.32 24.67 -0.64
C VAL A 15 19.05 24.66 -1.47
N SER A 16 19.20 24.32 -2.76
CA SER A 16 18.06 24.02 -3.63
C SER A 16 17.37 22.81 -2.99
N ALA A 17 16.30 23.06 -2.25
CA ALA A 17 15.33 22.03 -1.93
C ALA A 17 14.84 21.49 -3.28
N PHE A 18 15.32 20.32 -3.68
CA PHE A 18 14.75 19.59 -4.79
C PHE A 18 13.30 19.30 -4.44
N ALA A 19 12.42 20.21 -4.82
CA ALA A 19 11.00 19.94 -4.85
C ALA A 19 10.82 18.68 -5.70
N ALA A 20 10.29 17.61 -5.12
CA ALA A 20 9.97 16.42 -5.90
C ALA A 20 9.03 16.86 -7.03
N GLY A 21 9.44 16.68 -8.28
CA GLY A 21 8.64 17.06 -9.42
C GLY A 21 7.34 16.26 -9.51
N PRO A 22 6.46 16.61 -10.48
CA PRO A 22 5.13 16.04 -10.57
C PRO A 22 5.20 14.51 -10.73
N ALA A 23 4.46 13.83 -9.86
CA ALA A 23 4.31 12.38 -9.86
C ALA A 23 2.93 12.01 -10.38
N THR A 24 2.85 11.09 -11.35
CA THR A 24 1.58 10.55 -11.84
C THR A 24 1.46 9.08 -11.46
N PRO A 25 0.29 8.62 -10.97
CA PRO A 25 0.07 7.22 -10.64
C PRO A 25 0.05 6.35 -11.90
N ALA A 26 0.20 5.03 -11.71
CA ALA A 26 -0.11 4.09 -12.77
C ALA A 26 -1.63 4.02 -13.01
N GLU A 27 -2.03 3.86 -14.26
CA GLU A 27 -3.43 3.76 -14.66
C GLU A 27 -3.68 2.42 -15.37
N VAL A 28 -4.78 1.75 -15.05
CA VAL A 28 -5.15 0.49 -15.73
C VAL A 28 -5.49 0.77 -17.20
N GLN A 29 -4.75 0.15 -18.12
CA GLN A 29 -5.03 0.20 -19.58
C GLN A 29 -5.78 -1.03 -20.06
N LYS A 30 -5.40 -2.21 -19.56
CA LYS A 30 -6.05 -3.46 -19.88
C LYS A 30 -6.37 -4.21 -18.59
N TYR A 31 -7.63 -4.54 -18.43
CA TYR A 31 -8.16 -5.30 -17.31
C TYR A 31 -8.60 -6.69 -17.78
N GLN A 32 -8.30 -7.72 -16.99
CA GLN A 32 -8.79 -9.09 -17.16
C GLN A 32 -9.56 -9.47 -15.90
N GLU A 33 -10.82 -9.85 -16.05
CA GLU A 33 -11.61 -10.36 -14.93
C GLU A 33 -11.11 -11.74 -14.48
N ALA A 34 -11.08 -11.97 -13.17
CA ALA A 34 -10.70 -13.26 -12.63
C ALA A 34 -11.82 -14.29 -12.84
N VAL A 35 -11.45 -15.48 -13.27
CA VAL A 35 -12.39 -16.59 -13.46
C VAL A 35 -12.85 -17.09 -12.10
N TYR A 36 -14.16 -17.13 -11.87
CA TYR A 36 -14.72 -17.66 -10.63
C TYR A 36 -14.56 -19.17 -10.56
N PRO A 37 -13.92 -19.74 -9.51
CA PRO A 37 -13.77 -21.19 -9.39
C PRO A 37 -15.12 -21.89 -9.21
N GLU A 38 -15.37 -22.92 -9.99
CA GLU A 38 -16.67 -23.61 -10.03
C GLU A 38 -17.09 -24.18 -8.67
N ALA A 39 -16.15 -24.76 -7.92
CA ALA A 39 -16.41 -25.31 -6.58
C ALA A 39 -16.87 -24.23 -5.60
N LEU A 40 -16.21 -23.05 -5.63
CA LEU A 40 -16.56 -21.93 -4.76
C LEU A 40 -17.84 -21.23 -5.22
N LEU A 41 -18.11 -21.22 -6.52
CA LEU A 41 -19.37 -20.71 -7.09
C LEU A 41 -20.56 -21.61 -6.67
N LYS A 42 -20.43 -22.93 -6.78
CA LYS A 42 -21.45 -23.88 -6.29
C LYS A 42 -21.69 -23.77 -4.79
N GLY A 43 -20.61 -23.57 -4.01
CA GLY A 43 -20.68 -23.32 -2.58
C GLY A 43 -21.14 -21.93 -2.18
N GLN A 44 -21.48 -21.05 -3.15
CA GLN A 44 -21.86 -19.65 -2.93
C GLN A 44 -20.85 -18.87 -2.07
N GLN A 45 -19.56 -19.23 -2.14
CA GLN A 45 -18.50 -18.59 -1.36
C GLN A 45 -18.09 -17.28 -2.04
N GLN A 46 -18.05 -16.18 -1.30
CA GLN A 46 -17.56 -14.89 -1.74
C GLN A 46 -16.33 -14.49 -0.94
N GLY A 47 -15.49 -13.64 -1.49
CA GLY A 47 -14.30 -13.20 -0.79
C GLY A 47 -13.38 -12.38 -1.67
N ASN A 48 -12.15 -12.24 -1.21
CA ASN A 48 -11.11 -11.53 -1.94
C ASN A 48 -9.73 -12.15 -1.71
N VAL A 49 -8.82 -11.79 -2.60
CA VAL A 49 -7.40 -12.13 -2.53
C VAL A 49 -6.61 -10.83 -2.57
N LEU A 50 -5.69 -10.66 -1.63
CA LEU A 50 -4.73 -9.58 -1.64
C LEU A 50 -3.42 -10.06 -2.24
N LEU A 51 -3.02 -9.40 -3.31
CA LEU A 51 -1.77 -9.62 -4.00
C LEU A 51 -0.87 -8.41 -3.84
N ILE A 52 0.42 -8.65 -3.74
CA ILE A 52 1.46 -7.63 -3.85
C ILE A 52 2.34 -7.93 -5.05
N GLY A 53 2.93 -6.91 -5.62
CA GLY A 53 3.84 -7.03 -6.75
C GLY A 53 4.47 -5.69 -7.11
N ARG A 54 4.93 -5.60 -8.34
CA ARG A 54 5.54 -4.40 -8.91
C ARG A 54 4.87 -4.08 -10.24
N ILE A 55 4.58 -2.82 -10.50
CA ILE A 55 4.32 -2.34 -11.85
C ILE A 55 5.64 -1.76 -12.38
N ASP A 56 6.14 -2.33 -13.46
CA ASP A 56 7.40 -1.91 -14.07
C ASP A 56 7.21 -0.67 -14.97
N ARG A 57 8.33 -0.16 -15.50
CA ARG A 57 8.36 1.04 -16.35
C ARG A 57 7.65 0.84 -17.69
N GLU A 58 7.41 -0.39 -18.08
CA GLU A 58 6.66 -0.80 -19.28
C GLU A 58 5.18 -1.00 -19.00
N GLY A 59 4.75 -0.90 -17.72
CA GLY A 59 3.37 -1.10 -17.29
C GLY A 59 2.96 -2.56 -17.09
N ASN A 60 3.93 -3.48 -17.00
CA ASN A 60 3.63 -4.88 -16.71
C ASN A 60 3.61 -5.13 -15.20
N VAL A 61 2.78 -6.07 -14.76
CA VAL A 61 2.77 -6.51 -13.37
C VAL A 61 3.76 -7.66 -13.19
N GLN A 62 4.71 -7.47 -12.28
CA GLN A 62 5.82 -8.40 -12.03
C GLN A 62 5.83 -8.85 -10.56
N ASN A 63 6.43 -10.02 -10.32
CA ASN A 63 6.73 -10.55 -8.98
C ASN A 63 5.50 -10.63 -8.05
N LEU A 64 4.35 -11.01 -8.62
CA LEU A 64 3.11 -11.16 -7.86
C LEU A 64 3.23 -12.23 -6.80
N ARG A 65 2.82 -11.89 -5.57
CA ARG A 65 2.70 -12.80 -4.43
C ARG A 65 1.39 -12.53 -3.69
N MET A 66 0.81 -13.58 -3.13
CA MET A 66 -0.36 -13.49 -2.28
C MET A 66 0.08 -13.09 -0.85
N ILE A 67 -0.58 -12.09 -0.26
CA ILE A 67 -0.47 -11.73 1.15
C ILE A 67 -1.51 -12.53 1.95
N SER A 68 -2.77 -12.44 1.52
CA SER A 68 -3.86 -13.15 2.17
C SER A 68 -5.00 -13.44 1.19
N ALA A 69 -5.84 -14.41 1.54
CA ALA A 69 -7.00 -14.81 0.75
C ALA A 69 -8.13 -15.30 1.67
N SER A 70 -9.37 -14.93 1.35
CA SER A 70 -10.56 -15.45 2.05
C SER A 70 -10.70 -16.96 1.89
N PHE A 71 -10.38 -17.47 0.70
CA PHE A 71 -10.34 -18.90 0.37
C PHE A 71 -9.17 -19.20 -0.55
N GLN A 72 -8.45 -20.27 -0.27
CA GLN A 72 -7.28 -20.67 -1.07
C GLN A 72 -7.62 -20.90 -2.56
N GLY A 73 -8.83 -21.37 -2.86
CA GLY A 73 -9.28 -21.60 -4.23
C GLY A 73 -9.40 -20.34 -5.10
N PHE A 74 -9.42 -19.15 -4.51
CA PHE A 74 -9.42 -17.88 -5.24
C PHE A 74 -8.02 -17.42 -5.68
N VAL A 75 -6.95 -17.99 -5.12
CA VAL A 75 -5.58 -17.47 -5.28
C VAL A 75 -5.11 -17.57 -6.72
N GLU A 76 -5.14 -18.76 -7.31
CA GLU A 76 -4.66 -18.96 -8.68
C GLU A 76 -5.46 -18.19 -9.73
N PRO A 77 -6.82 -18.15 -9.69
CA PRO A 77 -7.60 -17.30 -10.59
C PRO A 77 -7.27 -15.81 -10.47
N ALA A 78 -7.02 -15.32 -9.24
CA ALA A 78 -6.63 -13.94 -9.00
C ALA A 78 -5.26 -13.64 -9.59
N LEU A 79 -4.26 -14.51 -9.34
CA LEU A 79 -2.92 -14.37 -9.90
C LEU A 79 -2.94 -14.38 -11.43
N ALA A 80 -3.68 -15.31 -12.03
CA ALA A 80 -3.81 -15.42 -13.50
C ALA A 80 -4.40 -14.14 -14.11
N ALA A 81 -5.46 -13.61 -13.51
CA ALA A 81 -6.09 -12.38 -13.98
C ALA A 81 -5.12 -11.19 -13.91
N VAL A 82 -4.48 -10.97 -12.76
CA VAL A 82 -3.62 -9.80 -12.53
C VAL A 82 -2.35 -9.85 -13.39
N ARG A 83 -1.79 -11.03 -13.67
CA ARG A 83 -0.67 -11.18 -14.63
C ARG A 83 -1.01 -10.69 -16.04
N ALA A 84 -2.28 -10.77 -16.42
CA ALA A 84 -2.76 -10.32 -17.74
C ALA A 84 -3.07 -8.82 -17.81
N TRP A 85 -3.10 -8.13 -16.68
CA TRP A 85 -3.33 -6.68 -16.66
C TRP A 85 -2.17 -5.93 -17.27
N ARG A 86 -2.48 -4.75 -17.81
CA ARG A 86 -1.50 -3.79 -18.32
C ARG A 86 -1.84 -2.42 -17.81
N PHE A 87 -0.80 -1.66 -17.50
CA PHE A 87 -0.89 -0.33 -16.94
C PHE A 87 -0.16 0.67 -17.83
N LYS A 88 -0.65 1.89 -17.88
CA LYS A 88 0.19 3.02 -18.18
C LYS A 88 1.12 3.20 -16.97
N PRO A 89 2.44 3.21 -17.14
CA PRO A 89 3.36 3.24 -16.02
C PRO A 89 3.23 4.53 -15.20
N ALA A 90 3.53 4.45 -13.93
CA ALA A 90 3.70 5.62 -13.09
C ALA A 90 4.88 6.46 -13.58
N THR A 91 4.80 7.77 -13.42
CA THR A 91 5.92 8.66 -13.78
C THR A 91 6.31 9.56 -12.62
N ARG A 92 7.59 9.96 -12.58
CA ARG A 92 8.11 11.04 -11.76
C ARG A 92 8.99 11.93 -12.63
N ASP A 93 8.73 13.23 -12.63
CA ASP A 93 9.41 14.20 -13.52
C ASP A 93 9.30 13.82 -15.01
N GLY A 94 8.15 13.26 -15.42
CA GLY A 94 7.89 12.79 -16.77
C GLY A 94 8.60 11.47 -17.15
N LYS A 95 9.39 10.86 -16.25
CA LYS A 95 10.10 9.60 -16.50
C LYS A 95 9.35 8.43 -15.90
N PRO A 96 9.16 7.31 -16.63
CA PRO A 96 8.56 6.10 -16.07
C PRO A 96 9.39 5.55 -14.91
N ILE A 97 8.71 5.10 -13.87
CA ILE A 97 9.33 4.49 -12.69
C ILE A 97 8.62 3.18 -12.30
N ASP A 98 9.38 2.32 -11.64
CA ASP A 98 8.81 1.16 -10.96
C ASP A 98 8.05 1.59 -9.71
N ILE A 99 6.90 0.98 -9.46
CA ILE A 99 6.12 1.20 -8.23
C ILE A 99 5.70 -0.12 -7.59
N ALA A 100 5.48 -0.09 -6.27
CA ALA A 100 4.82 -1.17 -5.56
C ALA A 100 3.35 -1.26 -5.98
N ALA A 101 2.83 -2.45 -6.19
CA ALA A 101 1.44 -2.70 -6.52
C ALA A 101 0.76 -3.49 -5.40
N ASN A 102 -0.30 -2.93 -4.83
CA ASN A 102 -1.23 -3.61 -3.94
C ASN A 102 -2.53 -3.85 -4.72
N VAL A 103 -2.91 -5.10 -4.91
CA VAL A 103 -4.03 -5.47 -5.77
C VAL A 103 -5.02 -6.34 -5.01
N GLY A 104 -6.19 -5.81 -4.74
CA GLY A 104 -7.32 -6.56 -4.20
C GLY A 104 -8.21 -7.11 -5.31
N VAL A 105 -8.29 -8.45 -5.45
CA VAL A 105 -9.20 -9.11 -6.39
C VAL A 105 -10.42 -9.62 -5.62
N ARG A 106 -11.60 -9.11 -5.99
CA ARG A 106 -12.87 -9.43 -5.29
C ARG A 106 -13.69 -10.42 -6.09
N PHE A 107 -14.12 -11.49 -5.44
CA PHE A 107 -15.03 -12.49 -5.99
C PHE A 107 -16.42 -12.28 -5.39
N ARG A 108 -17.36 -11.81 -6.22
CA ARG A 108 -18.75 -11.55 -5.83
C ARG A 108 -19.70 -12.35 -6.71
N LEU A 109 -20.78 -12.82 -6.12
CA LEU A 109 -21.86 -13.46 -6.86
C LEU A 109 -22.70 -12.40 -7.58
N LYS A 110 -23.10 -12.67 -8.81
CA LYS A 110 -23.94 -11.77 -9.62
C LYS A 110 -25.41 -11.72 -9.13
N SER A 111 -25.83 -12.61 -8.22
CA SER A 111 -27.19 -12.68 -7.73
C SER A 111 -27.37 -11.88 -6.44
N GLU A 112 -28.59 -11.35 -6.20
CA GLU A 112 -28.99 -10.67 -4.97
C GLU A 112 -28.97 -11.56 -3.71
N LYS A 113 -28.82 -12.87 -3.87
CA LYS A 113 -28.61 -13.80 -2.76
C LYS A 113 -27.25 -13.55 -2.15
N ARG A 114 -27.23 -13.06 -0.93
CA ARG A 114 -26.01 -12.92 -0.14
C ARG A 114 -25.40 -14.31 0.04
N GLY A 115 -24.29 -14.58 -0.65
CA GLY A 115 -23.46 -15.74 -0.37
C GLY A 115 -22.78 -15.62 0.99
N VAL A 116 -22.09 -16.68 1.41
CA VAL A 116 -21.27 -16.65 2.63
C VAL A 116 -20.10 -15.69 2.42
N ILE A 117 -20.07 -14.63 3.22
CA ILE A 117 -18.98 -13.66 3.23
C ILE A 117 -18.19 -13.89 4.51
N PRO A 118 -16.94 -14.36 4.42
CA PRO A 118 -16.09 -14.48 5.61
C PRO A 118 -15.87 -13.11 6.24
N GLN A 119 -15.94 -13.03 7.54
CA GLN A 119 -15.67 -11.82 8.30
C GLN A 119 -14.37 -11.95 9.10
N PRO A 120 -13.50 -10.94 9.06
CA PRO A 120 -13.56 -9.75 8.21
C PRO A 120 -13.25 -10.05 6.73
N ILE A 121 -13.83 -9.28 5.81
CA ILE A 121 -13.39 -9.30 4.42
C ILE A 121 -12.03 -8.63 4.38
N LEU A 122 -11.05 -9.32 3.79
CA LEU A 122 -9.69 -8.82 3.70
C LEU A 122 -9.64 -7.56 2.81
N GLY A 123 -9.14 -6.46 3.36
CA GLY A 123 -8.98 -5.19 2.67
C GLY A 123 -7.54 -4.97 2.21
N ASP A 124 -7.36 -4.29 1.09
CA ASP A 124 -6.07 -3.72 0.72
C ASP A 124 -5.73 -2.55 1.64
N LEU A 125 -4.45 -2.35 1.90
CA LEU A 125 -3.93 -1.25 2.70
C LEU A 125 -3.03 -0.39 1.79
N PRO A 126 -3.59 0.56 1.03
CA PRO A 126 -2.82 1.46 0.21
C PRO A 126 -1.91 2.33 1.07
N VAL A 127 -0.63 2.37 0.72
CA VAL A 127 0.40 3.12 1.46
C VAL A 127 0.95 4.24 0.60
N PHE A 128 1.07 5.41 1.19
CA PHE A 128 1.54 6.63 0.56
C PHE A 128 2.75 7.18 1.32
N PRO A 129 3.78 7.70 0.63
CA PRO A 129 4.74 8.59 1.25
C PRO A 129 4.02 9.81 1.84
N ALA A 130 4.48 10.30 3.00
CA ALA A 130 3.83 11.43 3.66
C ALA A 130 4.84 12.43 4.22
N ASP A 131 4.43 13.72 4.24
CA ASP A 131 5.18 14.82 4.83
C ASP A 131 5.17 14.81 6.38
N ALA A 132 5.82 15.76 7.01
CA ALA A 132 5.87 15.89 8.46
C ALA A 132 4.49 16.08 9.11
N SER A 133 3.51 16.64 8.40
CA SER A 133 2.13 16.80 8.86
C SER A 133 1.29 15.53 8.63
N GLY A 134 1.80 14.54 7.89
CA GLY A 134 1.11 13.30 7.54
C GLY A 134 0.25 13.41 6.28
N ASN A 135 0.41 14.47 5.48
CA ASN A 135 -0.25 14.60 4.18
C ASN A 135 0.48 13.76 3.13
N LYS A 136 -0.26 13.22 2.16
CA LYS A 136 0.32 12.45 1.05
C LYS A 136 1.30 13.33 0.25
N SER A 137 2.54 12.88 0.12
CA SER A 137 3.59 13.57 -0.65
C SER A 137 3.79 12.96 -2.05
N ALA A 138 3.26 11.76 -2.28
CA ALA A 138 3.26 11.08 -3.57
C ALA A 138 2.07 10.11 -3.66
N PRO A 139 1.69 9.63 -4.87
CA PRO A 139 0.68 8.60 -5.07
C PRO A 139 1.02 7.28 -4.38
N GLU A 140 0.02 6.39 -4.28
CA GLU A 140 0.20 5.02 -3.80
C GLU A 140 1.27 4.27 -4.59
N GLY A 141 2.01 3.40 -3.89
CA GLY A 141 3.04 2.55 -4.48
C GLY A 141 4.36 3.24 -4.78
N PHE A 142 4.41 4.57 -4.69
CA PHE A 142 5.66 5.30 -4.83
C PHE A 142 6.63 4.99 -3.69
N PRO A 143 7.95 5.05 -3.95
CA PRO A 143 8.93 4.82 -2.90
C PRO A 143 8.84 5.87 -1.80
N VAL A 144 8.90 5.41 -0.56
CA VAL A 144 9.13 6.25 0.61
C VAL A 144 10.63 6.56 0.67
N ARG A 145 10.99 7.81 0.57
CA ARG A 145 12.40 8.23 0.49
C ARG A 145 12.96 8.52 1.88
N LEU A 146 13.93 7.71 2.31
CA LEU A 146 14.63 7.92 3.58
C LEU A 146 15.29 9.31 3.62
N GLY A 147 15.03 10.05 4.70
CA GLY A 147 15.53 11.41 4.87
C GLY A 147 14.74 12.49 4.16
N VAL A 148 13.73 12.13 3.37
CA VAL A 148 12.85 13.08 2.64
C VAL A 148 11.40 12.93 3.05
N ASP A 149 10.88 11.70 3.06
CA ASP A 149 9.50 11.40 3.47
C ASP A 149 9.53 10.90 4.94
N PRO A 150 9.25 11.77 5.95
CA PRO A 150 9.42 11.40 7.35
C PRO A 150 8.33 10.48 7.87
N LYS A 151 7.26 10.28 7.10
CA LYS A 151 6.12 9.45 7.48
C LYS A 151 5.62 8.61 6.33
N VAL A 152 4.90 7.54 6.68
CA VAL A 152 4.03 6.78 5.81
C VAL A 152 2.58 6.98 6.25
N ARG A 153 1.69 7.13 5.30
CA ARG A 153 0.25 7.18 5.51
C ARG A 153 -0.40 5.97 4.85
N ALA A 154 -1.32 5.33 5.54
CA ALA A 154 -2.17 4.30 4.96
C ALA A 154 -3.63 4.57 5.28
N GLU A 155 -4.51 4.24 4.33
CA GLU A 155 -5.95 4.41 4.47
C GLU A 155 -6.61 3.10 4.07
N ALA A 156 -7.05 2.31 5.06
CA ALA A 156 -7.80 1.10 4.80
C ALA A 156 -9.30 1.34 5.00
N VAL A 157 -10.09 0.64 4.22
CA VAL A 157 -11.51 0.49 4.45
C VAL A 157 -11.78 -0.95 4.81
N LEU A 158 -12.20 -1.17 6.05
CA LEU A 158 -12.59 -2.48 6.56
C LEU A 158 -14.09 -2.65 6.37
N ASP A 159 -14.49 -3.64 5.59
CA ASP A 159 -15.90 -4.06 5.54
C ASP A 159 -16.29 -4.66 6.91
N VAL A 160 -17.31 -4.13 7.52
CA VAL A 160 -17.81 -4.59 8.83
C VAL A 160 -19.25 -5.06 8.73
N GLU A 161 -19.58 -6.08 9.51
CA GLU A 161 -20.96 -6.52 9.62
C GLU A 161 -21.79 -5.45 10.35
N PRO A 162 -22.91 -4.98 9.77
CA PRO A 162 -23.74 -3.97 10.40
C PRO A 162 -24.37 -4.51 11.69
N GLN A 163 -24.15 -3.79 12.79
CA GLN A 163 -24.70 -4.10 14.10
C GLN A 163 -25.73 -3.04 14.52
N PRO A 164 -26.73 -3.38 15.32
CA PRO A 164 -27.77 -2.45 15.76
C PRO A 164 -27.24 -1.33 16.67
N LYS A 165 -26.10 -1.55 17.31
CA LYS A 165 -25.43 -0.59 18.21
C LYS A 165 -24.04 -0.24 17.71
N ALA A 166 -23.59 0.96 18.02
CA ALA A 166 -22.19 1.34 17.82
C ALA A 166 -21.28 0.43 18.65
N ARG A 167 -20.10 0.12 18.10
CA ARG A 167 -19.10 -0.73 18.74
C ARG A 167 -17.70 -0.17 18.50
N THR A 168 -16.75 -0.66 19.26
CA THR A 168 -15.33 -0.38 19.06
C THR A 168 -14.65 -1.65 18.57
N ILE A 169 -13.81 -1.53 17.57
CA ILE A 169 -12.89 -2.58 17.11
C ILE A 169 -11.47 -2.16 17.43
N ARG A 170 -10.63 -3.09 17.87
CA ARG A 170 -9.20 -2.83 18.05
C ARG A 170 -8.48 -3.12 16.75
N VAL A 171 -7.83 -2.10 16.20
CA VAL A 171 -7.05 -2.24 14.97
C VAL A 171 -5.57 -2.14 15.30
N ARG A 172 -4.79 -3.09 14.76
CA ARG A 172 -3.33 -3.09 14.81
C ARG A 172 -2.80 -3.21 13.39
N VAL A 173 -1.82 -2.38 13.03
CA VAL A 173 -1.07 -2.50 11.79
C VAL A 173 0.36 -2.90 12.12
N GLU A 174 0.76 -4.04 11.62
CA GLU A 174 2.09 -4.61 11.74
C GLU A 174 2.83 -4.48 10.41
N ALA A 175 4.13 -4.19 10.48
CA ALA A 175 5.00 -4.19 9.33
C ALA A 175 6.13 -5.19 9.53
N THR A 176 6.46 -5.95 8.51
CA THR A 176 7.65 -6.79 8.48
C THR A 176 8.69 -6.14 7.58
N SER A 177 9.86 -5.86 8.14
CA SER A 177 10.97 -5.29 7.40
C SER A 177 11.55 -6.27 6.38
N PRO A 178 12.38 -5.81 5.42
CA PRO A 178 13.07 -6.69 4.47
C PRO A 178 13.94 -7.76 5.13
N ALA A 179 14.40 -7.52 6.37
CA ALA A 179 15.16 -8.49 7.17
C ALA A 179 14.28 -9.44 8.00
N GLY A 180 12.95 -9.40 7.84
CA GLY A 180 12.01 -10.23 8.58
C GLY A 180 11.68 -9.75 10.00
N LYS A 181 12.19 -8.58 10.43
CA LYS A 181 11.91 -8.03 11.77
C LYS A 181 10.52 -7.39 11.79
N PRO A 182 9.66 -7.74 12.77
CA PRO A 182 8.34 -7.14 12.94
C PRO A 182 8.40 -5.76 13.62
N TYR A 183 7.48 -4.89 13.24
CA TYR A 183 7.24 -3.59 13.85
C TYR A 183 5.74 -3.36 13.98
N ILE A 184 5.31 -2.71 15.06
CA ILE A 184 3.94 -2.23 15.20
C ILE A 184 3.93 -0.76 14.77
N LEU A 185 3.27 -0.46 13.66
CA LEU A 185 3.18 0.89 13.12
C LEU A 185 2.00 1.68 13.68
N PHE A 186 0.94 0.97 14.06
CA PHE A 186 -0.28 1.57 14.56
C PHE A 186 -1.04 0.58 15.43
N GLU A 187 -1.56 1.03 16.54
CA GLU A 187 -2.53 0.28 17.35
C GLU A 187 -3.51 1.27 18.00
N SER A 188 -4.80 1.13 17.69
CA SER A 188 -5.83 2.00 18.23
C SER A 188 -7.21 1.35 18.21
N PRO A 189 -8.07 1.66 19.18
CA PRO A 189 -9.49 1.40 19.07
C PRO A 189 -10.13 2.34 18.04
N ILE A 190 -10.93 1.77 17.14
CA ILE A 190 -11.69 2.51 16.11
C ILE A 190 -13.17 2.37 16.40
N SER A 191 -13.88 3.49 16.47
CA SER A 191 -15.32 3.51 16.66
C SER A 191 -16.04 3.20 15.35
N VAL A 192 -16.96 2.24 15.40
CA VAL A 192 -17.82 1.86 14.28
C VAL A 192 -19.25 2.25 14.63
N ALA A 193 -19.86 3.10 13.82
CA ALA A 193 -21.23 3.56 14.06
C ALA A 193 -22.24 2.40 13.96
N ALA A 194 -23.41 2.58 14.59
CA ALA A 194 -24.50 1.64 14.44
C ALA A 194 -24.90 1.52 12.96
N LYS A 195 -25.16 0.27 12.52
CA LYS A 195 -25.53 -0.09 11.14
C LYS A 195 -24.48 0.27 10.07
N ALA A 196 -23.27 0.70 10.46
CA ALA A 196 -22.18 0.91 9.50
C ALA A 196 -21.80 -0.41 8.83
N THR A 197 -21.51 -0.34 7.53
CA THR A 197 -20.99 -1.46 6.72
C THR A 197 -19.51 -1.34 6.47
N GLU A 198 -18.91 -0.18 6.82
CA GLU A 198 -17.51 0.11 6.63
C GLU A 198 -16.92 0.82 7.86
N ALA A 199 -15.65 0.54 8.14
CA ALA A 199 -14.84 1.28 9.09
C ALA A 199 -13.56 1.78 8.40
N ARG A 200 -13.22 3.06 8.57
CA ARG A 200 -11.99 3.64 8.01
C ARG A 200 -10.88 3.62 9.03
N ILE A 201 -9.72 3.17 8.60
CA ILE A 201 -8.52 3.07 9.43
C ILE A 201 -7.51 4.11 8.93
N PRO A 202 -7.43 5.28 9.56
CA PRO A 202 -6.41 6.26 9.24
C PRO A 202 -5.12 5.90 9.98
N MET A 203 -4.10 5.46 9.26
CA MET A 203 -2.77 5.24 9.83
C MET A 203 -1.79 6.30 9.34
N VAL A 204 -1.06 6.91 10.26
CA VAL A 204 0.14 7.69 9.98
C VAL A 204 1.23 7.22 10.92
N ALA A 205 2.34 6.74 10.36
CA ALA A 205 3.47 6.25 11.13
C ALA A 205 4.75 7.00 10.73
N SER A 206 5.63 7.25 11.70
CA SER A 206 6.95 7.84 11.44
C SER A 206 7.89 6.81 10.83
N VAL A 207 8.69 7.24 9.86
CA VAL A 207 9.77 6.44 9.27
C VAL A 207 11.02 6.63 10.10
N GLY A 208 11.56 5.55 10.64
CA GLY A 208 12.82 5.59 11.39
C GLY A 208 14.00 5.82 10.45
N ALA A 209 14.96 6.65 10.87
CA ALA A 209 16.16 6.94 10.08
C ALA A 209 17.07 5.70 9.89
N ASP A 210 16.96 4.73 10.78
CA ASP A 210 17.66 3.47 10.83
C ASP A 210 16.93 2.30 10.14
N TRP A 211 15.77 2.58 9.56
CA TRP A 211 14.99 1.54 8.89
C TRP A 211 15.73 1.03 7.64
N PRO A 212 15.78 -0.30 7.44
CA PRO A 212 16.46 -0.86 6.28
C PRO A 212 15.72 -0.55 4.99
N GLU A 213 16.50 -0.25 3.94
CA GLU A 213 15.95 -0.13 2.59
C GLU A 213 15.40 -1.47 2.11
N GLY A 214 14.33 -1.43 1.34
CA GLY A 214 13.71 -2.62 0.79
C GLY A 214 12.19 -2.59 0.85
N VAL A 215 11.59 -3.73 0.56
CA VAL A 215 10.14 -3.91 0.57
C VAL A 215 9.67 -4.27 1.97
N TRP A 216 8.74 -3.50 2.49
CA TRP A 216 8.08 -3.71 3.77
C TRP A 216 6.69 -4.27 3.55
N ILE A 217 6.39 -5.39 4.20
CA ILE A 217 5.08 -6.04 4.11
C ILE A 217 4.24 -5.59 5.30
N LEU A 218 3.02 -5.15 5.03
CA LEU A 218 2.05 -4.73 6.04
C LEU A 218 0.97 -5.78 6.21
N ARG A 219 0.55 -5.97 7.45
CA ARG A 219 -0.69 -6.68 7.80
C ARG A 219 -1.47 -5.83 8.79
N TYR A 220 -2.78 -5.83 8.67
CA TYR A 220 -3.61 -5.25 9.70
C TYR A 220 -4.59 -6.26 10.28
N LEU A 221 -4.79 -6.13 11.56
CA LEU A 221 -5.60 -7.03 12.38
C LEU A 221 -6.78 -6.22 12.93
N ALA A 222 -7.97 -6.79 12.88
CA ALA A 222 -9.17 -6.25 13.52
C ALA A 222 -9.60 -7.24 14.61
N ASP A 223 -9.64 -6.81 15.86
CA ASP A 223 -9.89 -7.66 17.03
C ASP A 223 -9.03 -8.95 17.04
N GLY A 224 -7.76 -8.81 16.65
CA GLY A 224 -6.78 -9.90 16.61
C GLY A 224 -6.90 -10.84 15.39
N LYS A 225 -7.86 -10.61 14.50
CA LYS A 225 -8.04 -11.40 13.27
C LYS A 225 -7.42 -10.68 12.08
N ASP A 226 -6.83 -11.43 11.16
CA ASP A 226 -6.30 -10.90 9.91
C ASP A 226 -7.42 -10.21 9.12
N ALA A 227 -7.22 -8.95 8.79
CA ALA A 227 -8.18 -8.12 8.08
C ALA A 227 -7.63 -7.60 6.76
N GLY A 228 -6.38 -7.92 6.43
CA GLY A 228 -5.76 -7.58 5.16
C GLY A 228 -4.33 -7.05 5.28
N GLY A 229 -3.87 -6.39 4.24
CA GLY A 229 -2.51 -5.87 4.21
C GLY A 229 -2.13 -5.14 2.94
N GLY A 230 -0.84 -4.90 2.79
CA GLY A 230 -0.25 -4.21 1.66
C GLY A 230 1.26 -4.26 1.71
N GLN A 231 1.88 -3.39 0.94
CA GLN A 231 3.32 -3.18 0.97
C GLN A 231 3.67 -1.73 0.71
N PHE A 232 4.84 -1.33 1.13
CA PHE A 232 5.53 -0.15 0.63
C PHE A 232 7.01 -0.45 0.49
N TRP A 233 7.73 0.35 -0.25
CA TRP A 233 9.16 0.21 -0.35
C TRP A 233 9.88 1.49 0.08
N LEU A 234 11.01 1.28 0.75
CA LEU A 234 11.78 2.31 1.38
C LEU A 234 13.16 2.36 0.72
N ALA A 235 13.57 3.52 0.25
CA ALA A 235 14.86 3.70 -0.40
C ALA A 235 15.42 5.10 -0.15
N ARG A 236 16.76 5.23 -0.01
CA ARG A 236 17.46 6.53 0.02
C ARG A 236 17.49 7.15 -1.35
N ASP A 237 17.82 6.34 -2.33
CA ASP A 237 17.84 6.74 -3.74
C ASP A 237 17.01 5.75 -4.56
N PRO A 238 15.72 6.05 -4.80
CA PRO A 238 14.84 5.16 -5.58
C PRO A 238 15.34 4.92 -7.01
N SER A 239 16.18 5.80 -7.58
CA SER A 239 16.72 5.63 -8.92
C SER A 239 17.74 4.51 -9.03
N ARG A 240 18.39 4.17 -7.90
CA ARG A 240 19.40 3.11 -7.77
C ARG A 240 18.89 1.84 -7.11
N PHE A 241 17.67 1.87 -6.59
CA PHE A 241 17.10 0.73 -5.88
C PHE A 241 16.62 -0.35 -6.84
N ASP A 242 17.21 -1.55 -6.77
CA ASP A 242 16.73 -2.71 -7.53
C ASP A 242 15.51 -3.34 -6.84
N PHE A 243 14.34 -2.83 -7.19
CA PHE A 243 13.07 -3.31 -6.67
C PHE A 243 12.82 -4.79 -7.05
N ALA A 244 13.27 -5.22 -8.21
CA ALA A 244 13.10 -6.61 -8.66
C ALA A 244 13.95 -7.58 -7.83
N ALA A 245 15.18 -7.19 -7.45
CA ALA A 245 16.02 -7.99 -6.57
C ALA A 245 15.44 -8.08 -5.15
N ALA A 246 14.88 -6.99 -4.64
CA ALA A 246 14.27 -6.94 -3.31
C ALA A 246 13.05 -7.85 -3.16
N LEU A 247 12.30 -8.11 -4.24
CA LEU A 247 11.16 -9.02 -4.23
C LEU A 247 11.51 -10.50 -4.47
N ARG A 248 12.77 -10.83 -4.78
CA ARG A 248 13.22 -12.23 -4.99
C ARG A 248 13.56 -12.97 -3.70
N LYS A 249 13.69 -12.25 -2.59
CA LYS A 249 13.93 -12.80 -1.25
C LYS A 249 12.60 -13.04 -0.55
#